data_d2a589e38b09b62dca227f61836c8b16
#
_entry.id   d2a589e38b09b62dca227f61836c8b16
#
_cell.length_a   1.000
_cell.length_b   1.000
_cell.length_c   1.000
_cell.angle_alpha   90.00
_cell.angle_beta   90.00
_cell.angle_gamma   90.00
#
_symmetry.space_group_name_H-M   'P 1'
#
loop_
_entity.id
_entity.type
_entity.pdbx_description
1 polymer ?
#
loop_
_entity_poly.entity_id
_entity_poly.type
_entity_poly.pdbx_seq_one_letter_code
_entity_poly.pdbx_strand_id
1 'polypeptide(L)'
;VRSFFLCFLLVLVFIANLYRLFPDDYYDFISKNSDDLDPLLIQSIIWVESSFDRNAVSSLGALGLMQIMPSTAVWLKKKFSLEEDFKSPEGNIIYGIVYLKFLKDLYGDLDKAIMAYNVGPAALNEGRNLDSAKRYLKKVKRTYLIYRFLYNER
;
A
#
# COMPACT_ATOMS: atom_id res chain seq x y z
N VAL A 1 22.96 -2.88 -36.60
CA VAL A 1 22.33 -1.58 -36.29
C VAL A 1 20.80 -1.72 -36.14
N ARG A 2 20.07 -2.34 -37.12
CA ARG A 2 18.61 -2.49 -37.06
C ARG A 2 18.14 -3.34 -35.86
N SER A 3 18.81 -4.44 -35.55
CA SER A 3 18.46 -5.32 -34.43
C SER A 3 18.68 -4.62 -33.08
N PHE A 4 19.74 -3.83 -32.94
CA PHE A 4 20.02 -3.05 -31.73
C PHE A 4 18.94 -1.99 -31.50
N PHE A 5 18.53 -1.29 -32.54
CA PHE A 5 17.48 -0.28 -32.47
C PHE A 5 16.13 -0.91 -32.09
N LEU A 6 15.80 -2.07 -32.63
CA LEU A 6 14.57 -2.81 -32.28
C LEU A 6 14.57 -3.25 -30.82
N CYS A 7 15.68 -3.82 -30.33
CA CYS A 7 15.81 -4.19 -28.91
C CYS A 7 15.68 -2.97 -27.99
N PHE A 8 16.30 -1.86 -28.35
CA PHE A 8 16.20 -0.61 -27.58
C PHE A 8 14.75 -0.09 -27.52
N LEU A 9 14.04 -0.09 -28.66
CA LEU A 9 12.63 0.30 -28.72
C LEU A 9 11.74 -0.61 -27.85
N LEU A 10 11.96 -1.93 -27.89
CA LEU A 10 11.22 -2.87 -27.05
C LEU A 10 11.45 -2.63 -25.56
N VAL A 11 12.67 -2.31 -25.15
CA VAL A 11 13.00 -1.94 -23.77
C VAL A 11 12.27 -0.66 -23.35
N LEU A 12 12.25 0.37 -24.21
CA LEU A 12 11.53 1.61 -23.93
C LEU A 12 10.02 1.36 -23.78
N VAL A 13 9.43 0.57 -24.67
CA VAL A 13 8.01 0.19 -24.59
C VAL A 13 7.73 -0.60 -23.32
N PHE A 14 8.62 -1.51 -22.93
CA PHE A 14 8.50 -2.27 -21.68
C PHE A 14 8.53 -1.34 -20.45
N ILE A 15 9.49 -0.43 -20.39
CA ILE A 15 9.60 0.56 -19.29
C ILE A 15 8.36 1.44 -19.24
N ALA A 16 7.89 1.96 -20.38
CA ALA A 16 6.67 2.77 -20.43
C ALA A 16 5.44 2.01 -19.94
N ASN A 17 5.33 0.70 -20.24
CA ASN A 17 4.26 -0.12 -19.69
C ASN A 17 4.39 -0.34 -18.17
N LEU A 18 5.61 -0.41 -17.63
CA LEU A 18 5.79 -0.49 -16.18
C LEU A 18 5.26 0.76 -15.47
N TYR A 19 5.56 1.96 -15.94
CA TYR A 19 5.00 3.19 -15.39
C TYR A 19 3.47 3.25 -15.46
N ARG A 20 2.88 2.70 -16.51
CA ARG A 20 1.43 2.58 -16.64
C ARG A 20 0.81 1.58 -15.65
N LEU A 21 1.51 0.48 -15.38
CA LEU A 21 1.05 -0.58 -14.46
C LEU A 21 1.27 -0.22 -12.99
N PHE A 22 2.29 0.59 -12.70
CA PHE A 22 2.66 1.03 -11.37
C PHE A 22 2.63 2.57 -11.30
N PRO A 23 1.42 3.17 -11.28
CA PRO A 23 1.28 4.62 -11.24
C PRO A 23 1.76 5.17 -9.90
N ASP A 24 2.13 6.44 -9.88
CA ASP A 24 2.54 7.17 -8.66
C ASP A 24 1.49 8.22 -8.23
N ASP A 25 0.25 7.97 -8.59
CA ASP A 25 -0.88 8.79 -8.15
C ASP A 25 -0.83 8.97 -6.62
N TYR A 26 -1.19 10.17 -6.15
CA TYR A 26 -1.12 10.54 -4.74
C TYR A 26 0.29 10.59 -4.10
N TYR A 27 1.40 10.43 -4.85
CA TYR A 27 2.74 10.42 -4.25
C TYR A 27 3.03 11.66 -3.40
N ASP A 28 2.76 12.87 -3.92
CA ASP A 28 3.00 14.12 -3.20
C ASP A 28 2.16 14.23 -1.93
N PHE A 29 0.92 13.74 -1.97
CA PHE A 29 0.04 13.68 -0.80
C PHE A 29 0.56 12.68 0.24
N ILE A 30 0.94 11.49 -0.21
CA ILE A 30 1.50 10.44 0.66
C ILE A 30 2.79 10.93 1.30
N SER A 31 3.72 11.49 0.52
CA SER A 31 5.00 11.98 1.00
C SER A 31 4.87 13.05 2.11
N LYS A 32 3.84 13.90 2.03
CA LYS A 32 3.55 14.91 3.05
C LYS A 32 2.93 14.34 4.33
N ASN A 33 2.34 13.14 4.28
CA ASN A 33 1.55 12.59 5.37
C ASN A 33 2.10 11.27 5.93
N SER A 34 3.17 10.71 5.32
CA SER A 34 3.71 9.39 5.72
C SER A 34 4.68 9.45 6.90
N ASP A 35 5.14 10.65 7.31
CA ASP A 35 6.13 10.88 8.36
C ASP A 35 7.38 10.00 8.18
N ASP A 36 7.60 9.00 9.05
CA ASP A 36 8.73 8.08 9.05
C ASP A 36 8.53 6.81 8.20
N LEU A 37 7.39 6.69 7.51
CA LEU A 37 7.15 5.59 6.55
C LEU A 37 7.58 6.03 5.15
N ASP A 38 8.25 5.13 4.44
CA ASP A 38 8.64 5.37 3.05
C ASP A 38 7.39 5.54 2.16
N PRO A 39 7.22 6.68 1.46
CA PRO A 39 6.08 6.90 0.57
C PRO A 39 5.91 5.81 -0.51
N LEU A 40 7.01 5.24 -1.02
CA LEU A 40 6.95 4.16 -2.01
C LEU A 40 6.44 2.85 -1.41
N LEU A 41 6.64 2.64 -0.09
CA LEU A 41 6.01 1.52 0.59
C LEU A 41 4.48 1.69 0.65
N ILE A 42 3.99 2.90 0.97
CA ILE A 42 2.56 3.20 0.98
C ILE A 42 1.97 3.01 -0.42
N GLN A 43 2.63 3.53 -1.47
CA GLN A 43 2.25 3.28 -2.87
C GLN A 43 2.13 1.78 -3.18
N SER A 44 3.06 1.00 -2.65
CA SER A 44 3.09 -0.46 -2.86
C SER A 44 1.92 -1.16 -2.19
N ILE A 45 1.53 -0.70 -1.01
CA ILE A 45 0.35 -1.21 -0.30
C ILE A 45 -0.91 -0.85 -1.08
N ILE A 46 -1.07 0.40 -1.52
CA ILE A 46 -2.22 0.83 -2.34
C ILE A 46 -2.34 -0.05 -3.60
N TRP A 47 -1.21 -0.30 -4.28
CA TRP A 47 -1.22 -1.16 -5.47
C TRP A 47 -1.66 -2.59 -5.14
N VAL A 48 -1.20 -3.16 -4.04
CA VAL A 48 -1.54 -4.54 -3.63
C VAL A 48 -3.00 -4.64 -3.18
N GLU A 49 -3.54 -3.60 -2.53
CA GLU A 49 -4.89 -3.57 -1.98
C GLU A 49 -5.97 -3.32 -3.04
N SER A 50 -5.74 -2.36 -3.93
CA SER A 50 -6.78 -1.89 -4.86
C SER A 50 -6.31 -1.69 -6.30
N SER A 51 -5.00 -1.82 -6.59
CA SER A 51 -4.41 -1.38 -7.87
C SER A 51 -4.79 0.08 -8.22
N PHE A 52 -4.84 0.95 -7.20
CA PHE A 52 -5.28 2.36 -7.30
C PHE A 52 -6.76 2.57 -7.65
N ASP A 53 -7.60 1.55 -7.55
CA ASP A 53 -9.05 1.75 -7.67
C ASP A 53 -9.60 2.38 -6.37
N ARG A 54 -9.87 3.68 -6.42
CA ARG A 54 -10.43 4.43 -5.30
C ARG A 54 -11.85 3.98 -4.88
N ASN A 55 -12.54 3.26 -5.75
CA ASN A 55 -13.89 2.75 -5.49
C ASN A 55 -13.89 1.25 -5.16
N ALA A 56 -12.71 0.65 -4.98
CA ALA A 56 -12.60 -0.78 -4.68
C ALA A 56 -13.36 -1.16 -3.40
N VAL A 57 -14.12 -2.25 -3.50
CA VAL A 57 -14.85 -2.85 -2.37
C VAL A 57 -14.52 -4.33 -2.34
N SER A 58 -13.94 -4.81 -1.24
CA SER A 58 -13.64 -6.24 -1.08
C SER A 58 -14.91 -7.04 -0.75
N SER A 59 -14.83 -8.36 -0.91
CA SER A 59 -15.91 -9.28 -0.50
C SER A 59 -16.24 -9.21 1.00
N LEU A 60 -15.31 -8.73 1.83
CA LEU A 60 -15.48 -8.52 3.26
C LEU A 60 -15.90 -7.09 3.63
N GLY A 61 -16.08 -6.21 2.63
CA GLY A 61 -16.52 -4.84 2.84
C GLY A 61 -15.39 -3.85 3.17
N ALA A 62 -14.13 -4.18 2.91
CA ALA A 62 -13.04 -3.21 2.96
C ALA A 62 -13.17 -2.22 1.80
N LEU A 63 -12.83 -0.94 2.01
CA LEU A 63 -13.12 0.15 1.08
C LEU A 63 -11.86 0.91 0.67
N GLY A 64 -11.84 1.33 -0.59
CA GLY A 64 -10.96 2.34 -1.16
C GLY A 64 -9.54 1.89 -1.44
N LEU A 65 -8.65 2.86 -1.63
CA LEU A 65 -7.26 2.69 -2.07
C LEU A 65 -6.45 1.75 -1.17
N MET A 66 -6.59 1.89 0.14
CA MET A 66 -5.87 1.11 1.15
C MET A 66 -6.74 0.06 1.85
N GLN A 67 -7.94 -0.23 1.30
CA GLN A 67 -8.85 -1.29 1.74
C GLN A 67 -9.12 -1.27 3.25
N ILE A 68 -9.57 -0.12 3.75
CA ILE A 68 -9.87 0.06 5.18
C ILE A 68 -11.24 -0.51 5.51
N MET A 69 -11.29 -1.42 6.50
CA MET A 69 -12.54 -1.93 7.03
C MET A 69 -13.30 -0.82 7.78
N PRO A 70 -14.64 -0.68 7.60
CA PRO A 70 -15.43 0.32 8.32
C PRO A 70 -15.26 0.27 9.83
N SER A 71 -15.15 -0.91 10.42
CA SER A 71 -14.90 -1.08 11.86
C SER A 71 -13.53 -0.54 12.27
N THR A 72 -12.50 -0.78 11.45
CA THR A 72 -11.16 -0.22 11.66
C THR A 72 -11.19 1.30 11.55
N ALA A 73 -11.89 1.85 10.56
CA ALA A 73 -12.04 3.30 10.41
C ALA A 73 -12.69 3.95 11.65
N VAL A 74 -13.79 3.38 12.14
CA VAL A 74 -14.45 3.88 13.36
C VAL A 74 -13.50 3.86 14.56
N TRP A 75 -12.74 2.79 14.72
CA TRP A 75 -11.78 2.66 15.81
C TRP A 75 -10.62 3.66 15.67
N LEU A 76 -10.03 3.82 14.49
CA LEU A 76 -8.96 4.78 14.21
C LEU A 76 -9.43 6.21 14.45
N LYS A 77 -10.62 6.56 13.94
CA LYS A 77 -11.23 7.88 14.16
C LYS A 77 -11.30 8.24 15.63
N LYS A 78 -11.80 7.32 16.45
CA LYS A 78 -11.91 7.52 17.89
C LYS A 78 -10.54 7.60 18.59
N LYS A 79 -9.61 6.73 18.21
CA LYS A 79 -8.30 6.61 18.87
C LYS A 79 -7.36 7.78 18.56
N PHE A 80 -7.38 8.27 17.31
CA PHE A 80 -6.46 9.27 16.80
C PHE A 80 -7.12 10.61 16.45
N SER A 81 -8.42 10.76 16.76
CA SER A 81 -9.20 11.97 16.48
C SER A 81 -9.16 12.41 15.02
N LEU A 82 -9.23 11.43 14.10
CA LEU A 82 -9.20 11.70 12.66
C LEU A 82 -10.51 12.38 12.24
N GLU A 83 -10.40 13.45 11.45
CA GLU A 83 -11.55 14.22 10.96
C GLU A 83 -11.92 13.87 9.51
N GLU A 84 -10.97 13.34 8.76
CA GLU A 84 -11.11 13.00 7.34
C GLU A 84 -12.21 11.96 7.11
N ASP A 85 -12.88 12.05 5.96
CA ASP A 85 -13.77 11.00 5.49
C ASP A 85 -12.95 9.84 4.91
N PHE A 86 -12.92 8.71 5.62
CA PHE A 86 -12.18 7.51 5.17
C PHE A 86 -12.68 6.91 3.84
N LYS A 87 -13.83 7.39 3.33
CA LYS A 87 -14.35 7.00 2.00
C LYS A 87 -13.81 7.87 0.87
N SER A 88 -13.29 9.07 1.18
CA SER A 88 -12.57 9.86 0.19
C SER A 88 -11.20 9.24 -0.09
N PRO A 89 -10.63 9.41 -1.28
CA PRO A 89 -9.31 8.86 -1.61
C PRO A 89 -8.24 9.30 -0.62
N GLU A 90 -8.15 10.58 -0.34
CA GLU A 90 -7.15 11.17 0.56
C GLU A 90 -7.39 10.72 2.01
N GLY A 91 -8.64 10.72 2.47
CA GLY A 91 -8.99 10.23 3.79
C GLY A 91 -8.66 8.74 3.94
N ASN A 92 -8.92 7.92 2.92
CA ASN A 92 -8.58 6.50 2.92
C ASN A 92 -7.08 6.26 3.06
N ILE A 93 -6.26 7.07 2.38
CA ILE A 93 -4.80 7.04 2.49
C ILE A 93 -4.36 7.43 3.92
N ILE A 94 -4.90 8.51 4.50
CA ILE A 94 -4.60 8.91 5.88
C ILE A 94 -4.90 7.78 6.87
N TYR A 95 -6.09 7.18 6.78
CA TYR A 95 -6.45 6.06 7.65
C TYR A 95 -5.53 4.86 7.50
N GLY A 96 -5.13 4.53 6.26
CA GLY A 96 -4.18 3.45 5.98
C GLY A 96 -2.79 3.72 6.56
N ILE A 97 -2.27 4.93 6.39
CA ILE A 97 -0.98 5.37 6.95
C ILE A 97 -1.01 5.29 8.49
N VAL A 98 -2.04 5.89 9.12
CA VAL A 98 -2.20 5.88 10.59
C VAL A 98 -2.31 4.45 11.11
N TYR A 99 -3.04 3.58 10.40
CA TYR A 99 -3.15 2.18 10.80
C TYR A 99 -1.82 1.44 10.71
N LEU A 100 -1.08 1.62 9.61
CA LEU A 100 0.23 0.98 9.44
C LEU A 100 1.25 1.49 10.49
N LYS A 101 1.25 2.78 10.80
CA LYS A 101 2.08 3.35 11.87
C LYS A 101 1.74 2.73 13.22
N PHE A 102 0.46 2.69 13.57
CA PHE A 102 0.02 2.02 14.80
C PHE A 102 0.51 0.58 14.88
N LEU A 103 0.42 -0.18 13.79
CA LEU A 103 0.91 -1.57 13.76
C LEU A 103 2.44 -1.65 13.85
N LYS A 104 3.15 -0.72 13.21
CA LYS A 104 4.62 -0.62 13.32
C LYS A 104 5.05 -0.37 14.77
N ASP A 105 4.39 0.55 15.45
CA ASP A 105 4.66 0.85 16.87
C ASP A 105 4.32 -0.35 17.76
N LEU A 106 3.19 -1.02 17.49
CA LEU A 106 2.74 -2.19 18.26
C LEU A 106 3.73 -3.36 18.19
N TYR A 107 4.32 -3.61 17.02
CA TYR A 107 5.19 -4.78 16.82
C TYR A 107 6.69 -4.46 16.89
N GLY A 108 7.09 -3.21 16.76
CA GLY A 108 8.50 -2.82 16.62
C GLY A 108 9.19 -3.41 15.37
N ASP A 109 8.41 -3.95 14.44
CA ASP A 109 8.85 -4.71 13.26
C ASP A 109 7.92 -4.41 12.08
N LEU A 110 8.47 -3.84 11.01
CA LEU A 110 7.68 -3.43 9.85
C LEU A 110 7.09 -4.63 9.08
N ASP A 111 7.79 -5.75 9.01
CA ASP A 111 7.29 -6.95 8.34
C ASP A 111 6.06 -7.51 9.08
N LYS A 112 6.13 -7.55 10.41
CA LYS A 112 4.97 -7.94 11.25
C LYS A 112 3.84 -6.94 11.13
N ALA A 113 4.13 -5.65 11.07
CA ALA A 113 3.12 -4.61 10.86
C ALA A 113 2.38 -4.81 9.52
N ILE A 114 3.10 -5.05 8.44
CA ILE A 114 2.53 -5.33 7.11
C ILE A 114 1.69 -6.63 7.14
N MET A 115 2.17 -7.67 7.80
CA MET A 115 1.39 -8.91 7.97
C MET A 115 0.10 -8.66 8.74
N ALA A 116 0.18 -7.92 9.86
CA ALA A 116 -0.97 -7.58 10.70
C ALA A 116 -1.96 -6.65 9.99
N TYR A 117 -1.48 -5.79 9.09
CA TYR A 117 -2.33 -4.95 8.24
C TYR A 117 -3.34 -5.80 7.45
N ASN A 118 -2.88 -6.92 6.88
CA ASN A 118 -3.72 -7.81 6.08
C ASN A 118 -4.69 -8.66 6.90
N VAL A 119 -4.21 -9.30 7.97
CA VAL A 119 -5.03 -10.31 8.70
C VAL A 119 -5.60 -9.80 10.02
N GLY A 120 -5.21 -8.60 10.44
CA GLY A 120 -5.50 -8.02 11.74
C GLY A 120 -4.54 -8.50 12.84
N PRO A 121 -4.27 -7.65 13.85
CA PRO A 121 -3.31 -7.95 14.92
C PRO A 121 -3.72 -9.17 15.76
N ALA A 122 -5.00 -9.33 16.08
CA ALA A 122 -5.47 -10.47 16.84
C ALA A 122 -5.21 -11.81 16.12
N ALA A 123 -5.53 -11.88 14.82
CA ALA A 123 -5.30 -13.08 14.02
C ALA A 123 -3.82 -13.41 13.90
N LEU A 124 -2.96 -12.39 13.71
CA LEU A 124 -1.52 -12.59 13.64
C LEU A 124 -0.95 -13.12 14.96
N ASN A 125 -1.36 -12.54 16.09
CA ASN A 125 -0.87 -12.93 17.42
C ASN A 125 -1.29 -14.36 17.80
N GLU A 126 -2.46 -14.80 17.34
CA GLU A 126 -2.96 -16.17 17.54
C GLU A 126 -2.43 -17.17 16.50
N GLY A 127 -1.59 -16.73 15.56
CA GLY A 127 -1.06 -17.55 14.47
C GLY A 127 -2.13 -17.95 13.43
N ARG A 128 -3.30 -17.32 13.45
CA ARG A 128 -4.36 -17.53 12.45
C ARG A 128 -4.01 -16.83 11.14
N ASN A 129 -4.32 -17.47 10.02
CA ASN A 129 -4.11 -16.92 8.67
C ASN A 129 -2.64 -16.55 8.34
N LEU A 130 -1.68 -17.18 9.01
CA LEU A 130 -0.24 -16.84 8.88
C LEU A 130 0.27 -16.97 7.44
N ASP A 131 -0.19 -17.97 6.69
CA ASP A 131 0.19 -18.14 5.29
C ASP A 131 -0.34 -17.02 4.40
N SER A 132 -1.55 -16.53 4.68
CA SER A 132 -2.11 -15.36 4.00
C SER A 132 -1.27 -14.12 4.28
N ALA A 133 -0.97 -13.86 5.55
CA ALA A 133 -0.13 -12.76 5.99
C ALA A 133 1.26 -12.77 5.32
N LYS A 134 1.92 -13.95 5.27
CA LYS A 134 3.22 -14.10 4.61
C LYS A 134 3.14 -13.89 3.09
N ARG A 135 2.09 -14.37 2.42
CA ARG A 135 1.88 -14.11 0.98
C ARG A 135 1.67 -12.64 0.71
N TYR A 136 0.89 -11.97 1.56
CA TYR A 136 0.67 -10.54 1.47
C TYR A 136 1.97 -9.74 1.63
N LEU A 137 2.74 -10.01 2.69
CA LEU A 137 4.05 -9.40 2.90
C LEU A 137 4.96 -9.56 1.67
N LYS A 138 5.01 -10.78 1.10
CA LYS A 138 5.80 -11.06 -0.10
C LYS A 138 5.33 -10.23 -1.30
N LYS A 139 4.02 -10.06 -1.48
CA LYS A 139 3.45 -9.20 -2.53
C LYS A 139 3.89 -7.75 -2.34
N VAL A 140 3.69 -7.19 -1.14
CA VAL A 140 4.07 -5.80 -0.82
C VAL A 140 5.55 -5.58 -1.06
N LYS A 141 6.43 -6.45 -0.56
CA LYS A 141 7.89 -6.34 -0.77
C LYS A 141 8.29 -6.38 -2.25
N ARG A 142 7.68 -7.26 -3.05
CA ARG A 142 7.95 -7.32 -4.50
C ARG A 142 7.51 -6.04 -5.20
N THR A 143 6.32 -5.55 -4.88
CA THR A 143 5.79 -4.31 -5.44
C THR A 143 6.64 -3.11 -5.02
N TYR A 144 7.09 -3.07 -3.77
CA TYR A 144 7.98 -2.04 -3.27
C TYR A 144 9.32 -1.99 -4.01
N LEU A 145 9.91 -3.14 -4.34
CA LEU A 145 11.13 -3.17 -5.17
C LEU A 145 10.89 -2.60 -6.58
N ILE A 146 9.69 -2.84 -7.17
CA ILE A 146 9.33 -2.26 -8.46
C ILE A 146 9.19 -0.74 -8.33
N TYR A 147 8.48 -0.24 -7.31
CA TYR A 147 8.34 1.20 -7.07
C TYR A 147 9.69 1.86 -6.83
N ARG A 148 10.56 1.27 -6.04
CA ARG A 148 11.92 1.76 -5.85
C ARG A 148 12.72 1.80 -7.14
N PHE A 149 12.60 0.80 -8.00
CA PHE A 149 13.27 0.80 -9.29
C PHE A 149 12.77 1.91 -10.22
N LEU A 150 11.45 2.18 -10.22
CA LEU A 150 10.84 3.17 -11.11
C LEU A 150 10.99 4.62 -10.59
N TYR A 151 10.99 4.82 -9.28
CA TYR A 151 10.80 6.13 -8.65
C TYR A 151 11.85 6.49 -7.57
N ASN A 152 12.97 5.78 -7.49
CA ASN A 152 13.99 5.96 -6.43
C ASN A 152 14.68 7.35 -6.43
N GLU A 153 14.48 8.16 -7.45
CA GLU A 153 15.10 9.51 -7.56
C GLU A 153 14.15 10.66 -7.14
N ARG A 154 13.04 10.33 -6.46
CA ARG A 154 12.05 11.31 -5.97
C ARG A 154 12.25 11.69 -4.53
#